data_5637a034af582482a10ec3f0ecb949e7
#
_entry.id   5637a034af582482a10ec3f0ecb949e7
#
_cell.length_a   1.000
_cell.length_b   1.000
_cell.length_c   1.000
_cell.angle_alpha   90.00
_cell.angle_beta   90.00
_cell.angle_gamma   90.00
#
_symmetry.space_group_name_H-M   'P 1'
#
loop_
_entity.id
_entity.type
_entity.pdbx_description
1 polymer ?
#
loop_
_entity_poly.entity_id
_entity_poly.type
_entity_poly.pdbx_seq_one_letter_code
_entity_poly.pdbx_strand_id
1 'polypeptide(L)'
;EILTEELKVLQQRYQELMRKAKIAAGKTLLYKEPPYYITLGKELPAKALDEILTDSKEIYEELQEYYKKDTSFDKISVTFYEDTYSLYNLYRFAHYYEEAYGKYIWLKSGASLVIEHTEAMTVIDVNTGSVLKKKRQEDTLFYQINREAAKEIARQIRLRNISGIIMIDFINMKDEKQKEKLLLLLENECRKDRIHCNVVDMTALNLVEMTRSKVRRPLLEQITVCRKMQKN
;
A
#
# COMPACT_ATOMS: atom_id res chain seq x y z
N GLU A 1 -10.97 18.16 17.99
CA GLU A 1 -9.94 19.25 17.89
C GLU A 1 -9.18 19.14 16.58
N ILE A 2 -8.49 18.04 16.27
CA ILE A 2 -7.69 17.87 15.04
C ILE A 2 -8.51 18.11 13.77
N LEU A 3 -9.70 17.50 13.65
CA LEU A 3 -10.59 17.68 12.49
C LEU A 3 -11.05 19.14 12.32
N THR A 4 -11.21 19.86 13.41
CA THR A 4 -11.66 21.26 13.38
C THR A 4 -10.54 22.18 12.90
N GLU A 5 -9.30 21.90 13.25
CA GLU A 5 -8.14 22.64 12.76
C GLU A 5 -7.88 22.34 11.29
N GLU A 6 -7.96 21.08 10.88
CA GLU A 6 -7.81 20.69 9.49
C GLU A 6 -8.87 21.34 8.60
N LEU A 7 -10.11 21.39 9.07
CA LEU A 7 -11.19 22.10 8.37
C LEU A 7 -10.88 23.60 8.18
N LYS A 8 -10.35 24.25 9.21
CA LYS A 8 -9.96 25.68 9.11
C LYS A 8 -8.85 25.88 8.07
N VAL A 9 -7.83 25.03 8.08
CA VAL A 9 -6.73 25.07 7.10
C VAL A 9 -7.28 24.88 5.68
N LEU A 10 -8.19 23.93 5.46
CA LEU A 10 -8.82 23.71 4.17
C LEU A 10 -9.67 24.91 3.73
N GLN A 11 -10.43 25.51 4.64
CA GLN A 11 -11.23 26.71 4.35
C GLN A 11 -10.33 27.90 3.96
N GLN A 12 -9.25 28.13 4.68
CA GLN A 12 -8.28 29.19 4.34
C GLN A 12 -7.67 28.96 2.95
N ARG A 13 -7.23 27.74 2.67
CA ARG A 13 -6.70 27.35 1.36
C ARG A 13 -7.72 27.58 0.23
N TYR A 14 -8.96 27.20 0.46
CA TYR A 14 -10.04 27.43 -0.49
C TYR A 14 -10.25 28.92 -0.78
N GLN A 15 -10.30 29.75 0.27
CA GLN A 15 -10.45 31.21 0.13
C GLN A 15 -9.29 31.83 -0.66
N GLU A 16 -8.05 31.40 -0.39
CA GLU A 16 -6.87 31.87 -1.14
C GLU A 16 -6.93 31.46 -2.61
N LEU A 17 -7.34 30.22 -2.90
CA LEU A 17 -7.54 29.74 -4.25
C LEU A 17 -8.59 30.57 -5.00
N MET A 18 -9.72 30.83 -4.37
CA MET A 18 -10.79 31.63 -4.95
C MET A 18 -10.35 33.07 -5.21
N ARG A 19 -9.54 33.64 -4.30
CA ARG A 19 -8.94 34.98 -4.50
C ARG A 19 -7.98 34.98 -5.69
N LYS A 20 -7.09 34.01 -5.78
CA LYS A 20 -6.16 33.85 -6.92
C LYS A 20 -6.92 33.65 -8.24
N ALA A 21 -7.98 32.82 -8.23
CA ALA A 21 -8.76 32.56 -9.44
C ALA A 21 -9.43 33.83 -10.01
N LYS A 22 -9.87 34.77 -9.14
CA LYS A 22 -10.51 36.02 -9.58
C LYS A 22 -9.58 36.97 -10.35
N ILE A 23 -8.28 36.92 -10.08
CA ILE A 23 -7.27 37.83 -10.69
C ILE A 23 -6.36 37.10 -11.67
N ALA A 24 -6.45 35.80 -11.79
CA ALA A 24 -5.61 34.99 -12.65
C ALA A 24 -5.99 35.15 -14.13
N ALA A 25 -5.00 35.25 -14.99
CA ALA A 25 -5.20 35.15 -16.43
C ALA A 25 -5.57 33.71 -16.82
N GLY A 26 -6.20 33.53 -17.98
CA GLY A 26 -6.57 32.19 -18.48
C GLY A 26 -5.37 31.25 -18.53
N LYS A 27 -5.57 29.98 -18.16
CA LYS A 27 -4.54 28.92 -18.10
C LYS A 27 -3.46 29.10 -17.01
N THR A 28 -3.70 29.90 -15.98
CA THR A 28 -2.80 30.01 -14.83
C THR A 28 -2.96 28.83 -13.89
N LEU A 29 -1.84 28.24 -13.45
CA LEU A 29 -1.84 27.19 -12.42
C LEU A 29 -2.20 27.83 -11.07
N LEU A 30 -3.36 27.52 -10.53
CA LEU A 30 -3.84 28.07 -9.26
C LEU A 30 -3.31 27.31 -8.05
N TYR A 31 -3.14 25.99 -8.17
CA TYR A 31 -2.68 25.12 -7.11
C TYR A 31 -1.90 23.93 -7.69
N LYS A 32 -0.80 23.60 -7.05
CA LYS A 32 -0.06 22.37 -7.27
C LYS A 32 -0.03 21.60 -5.95
N GLU A 33 -0.48 20.36 -5.98
CA GLU A 33 -0.43 19.51 -4.81
C GLU A 33 1.03 19.29 -4.40
N PRO A 34 1.35 19.33 -3.08
CA PRO A 34 2.68 19.02 -2.61
C PRO A 34 3.09 17.60 -3.03
N PRO A 35 4.38 17.36 -3.26
CA PRO A 35 4.86 16.00 -3.53
C PRO A 35 4.42 15.00 -2.47
N TYR A 36 4.24 13.74 -2.89
CA TYR A 36 3.72 12.70 -1.99
C TYR A 36 4.57 12.46 -0.74
N TYR A 37 5.89 12.55 -0.85
CA TYR A 37 6.78 12.39 0.30
C TYR A 37 6.54 13.44 1.39
N ILE A 38 6.01 14.62 1.03
CA ILE A 38 5.62 15.66 1.99
C ILE A 38 4.30 15.30 2.69
N THR A 39 3.30 14.81 1.92
CA THR A 39 1.97 14.53 2.45
C THR A 39 1.86 13.18 3.14
N LEU A 40 2.83 12.30 2.93
CA LEU A 40 2.83 10.93 3.46
C LEU A 40 2.68 10.89 4.99
N GLY A 41 3.34 11.79 5.70
CA GLY A 41 3.26 11.86 7.17
C GLY A 41 1.84 12.12 7.67
N LYS A 42 1.02 12.87 6.92
CA LYS A 42 -0.40 13.11 7.26
C LYS A 42 -1.30 11.89 7.02
N GLU A 43 -0.88 11.03 6.11
CA GLU A 43 -1.64 9.84 5.76
C GLU A 43 -1.35 8.66 6.68
N LEU A 44 -0.25 8.72 7.44
CA LEU A 44 0.10 7.70 8.42
C LEU A 44 -0.55 8.00 9.78
N PRO A 45 -0.91 6.95 10.56
CA PRO A 45 -1.35 7.17 11.93
C PRO A 45 -0.27 7.92 12.73
N ALA A 46 -0.66 8.89 13.55
CA ALA A 46 0.26 9.77 14.30
C ALA A 46 1.31 9.04 15.17
N LYS A 47 1.09 7.75 15.46
CA LYS A 47 2.01 6.89 16.22
C LYS A 47 2.86 5.96 15.34
N ALA A 48 2.70 6.02 14.03
CA ALA A 48 3.36 5.11 13.09
C ALA A 48 4.57 5.74 12.39
N LEU A 49 4.85 7.01 12.65
CA LEU A 49 5.94 7.75 12.05
C LEU A 49 6.72 8.49 13.13
N ASP A 50 7.94 8.07 13.37
CA ASP A 50 8.85 8.68 14.36
C ASP A 50 9.92 9.54 13.67
N GLU A 51 10.40 9.09 12.49
CA GLU A 51 11.50 9.73 11.79
C GLU A 51 11.30 9.67 10.26
N ILE A 52 11.71 10.72 9.57
CA ILE A 52 11.87 10.77 8.12
C ILE A 52 13.35 10.96 7.81
N LEU A 53 13.91 10.02 7.05
CA LEU A 53 15.30 10.04 6.65
C LEU A 53 15.41 10.29 5.15
N THR A 54 16.27 11.22 4.73
CA THR A 54 16.50 11.52 3.30
C THR A 54 17.97 11.84 3.05
N ASP A 55 18.49 11.40 1.91
CA ASP A 55 19.83 11.71 1.39
C ASP A 55 19.80 12.85 0.34
N SER A 56 18.63 13.42 0.05
CA SER A 56 18.48 14.61 -0.78
C SER A 56 18.36 15.86 0.09
N LYS A 57 19.30 16.77 -0.06
CA LYS A 57 19.30 18.05 0.66
C LYS A 57 18.07 18.90 0.31
N GLU A 58 17.66 18.91 -0.95
CA GLU A 58 16.48 19.62 -1.41
C GLU A 58 15.21 19.10 -0.72
N ILE A 59 15.02 17.77 -0.71
CA ILE A 59 13.88 17.14 -0.03
C ILE A 59 13.92 17.39 1.47
N TYR A 60 15.10 17.38 2.07
CA TYR A 60 15.27 17.68 3.49
C TYR A 60 14.79 19.10 3.84
N GLU A 61 15.21 20.09 3.06
CA GLU A 61 14.82 21.48 3.26
C GLU A 61 13.31 21.68 3.08
N GLU A 62 12.70 21.08 2.05
CA GLU A 62 11.25 21.11 1.82
C GLU A 62 10.46 20.46 2.96
N LEU A 63 10.89 19.29 3.44
CA LEU A 63 10.27 18.58 4.57
C LEU A 63 10.37 19.41 5.86
N GLN A 64 11.53 19.94 6.14
CA GLN A 64 11.75 20.82 7.31
C GLN A 64 10.82 22.03 7.28
N GLU A 65 10.71 22.71 6.15
CA GLU A 65 9.84 23.86 6.01
C GLU A 65 8.36 23.50 6.18
N TYR A 66 7.95 22.34 5.64
CA TYR A 66 6.57 21.89 5.72
C TYR A 66 6.18 21.49 7.13
N TYR A 67 6.99 20.68 7.80
CA TYR A 67 6.70 20.17 9.14
C TYR A 67 6.86 21.24 10.25
N LYS A 68 7.69 22.23 10.08
CA LYS A 68 7.77 23.40 10.99
C LYS A 68 6.48 24.25 11.02
N LYS A 69 5.69 24.20 9.96
CA LYS A 69 4.43 24.96 9.86
C LYS A 69 3.23 24.26 10.49
N ASP A 70 3.36 22.99 10.85
CA ASP A 70 2.26 22.15 11.31
C ASP A 70 2.61 21.48 12.64
N THR A 71 2.14 22.09 13.72
CA THR A 71 2.41 21.65 15.11
C THR A 71 1.89 20.23 15.41
N SER A 72 1.02 19.67 14.58
CA SER A 72 0.57 18.26 14.72
C SER A 72 1.70 17.25 14.50
N PHE A 73 2.82 17.69 13.95
CA PHE A 73 4.01 16.87 13.62
C PHE A 73 5.24 17.16 14.47
N ASP A 74 5.11 17.88 15.60
CA ASP A 74 6.24 18.23 16.49
C ASP A 74 7.05 17.02 16.99
N LYS A 75 6.50 15.81 16.87
CA LYS A 75 7.16 14.56 17.28
C LYS A 75 7.95 13.87 16.17
N ILE A 76 7.80 14.32 14.91
CA ILE A 76 8.47 13.70 13.79
C ILE A 76 9.80 14.38 13.55
N SER A 77 10.89 13.62 13.68
CA SER A 77 12.22 14.11 13.31
C SER A 77 12.43 13.97 11.80
N VAL A 78 12.95 15.03 11.19
CA VAL A 78 13.43 15.00 9.80
C VAL A 78 14.94 15.05 9.84
N THR A 79 15.60 13.98 9.41
CA THR A 79 17.05 13.83 9.46
C THR A 79 17.66 13.78 8.07
N PHE A 80 18.69 14.58 7.83
CA PHE A 80 19.50 14.48 6.63
C PHE A 80 20.55 13.39 6.81
N TYR A 81 20.56 12.44 5.88
CA TYR A 81 21.49 11.33 5.88
C TYR A 81 22.72 11.70 5.04
N GLU A 82 23.86 11.79 5.68
CA GLU A 82 25.14 12.18 5.08
C GLU A 82 26.18 11.09 5.32
N ASP A 83 26.10 10.02 4.52
CA ASP A 83 27.05 8.91 4.55
C ASP A 83 27.45 8.53 3.11
N THR A 84 28.61 7.87 2.99
CA THR A 84 29.11 7.33 1.73
C THR A 84 28.27 6.15 1.21
N TYR A 85 27.58 5.45 2.11
CA TYR A 85 26.72 4.31 1.78
C TYR A 85 25.28 4.77 1.58
N SER A 86 24.76 4.70 0.35
CA SER A 86 23.45 5.25 0.03
C SER A 86 22.30 4.61 0.81
N LEU A 87 21.26 5.39 1.15
CA LEU A 87 20.03 4.90 1.78
C LEU A 87 19.38 3.77 0.97
N TYR A 88 19.44 3.84 -0.36
CA TYR A 88 18.93 2.81 -1.25
C TYR A 88 19.53 1.43 -0.96
N ASN A 89 20.83 1.37 -0.75
CA ASN A 89 21.55 0.13 -0.44
C ASN A 89 21.38 -0.25 1.04
N LEU A 90 21.43 0.72 1.97
CA LEU A 90 21.27 0.48 3.39
C LEU A 90 19.94 -0.22 3.70
N TYR A 91 18.86 0.25 3.12
CA TYR A 91 17.52 -0.31 3.29
C TYR A 91 17.15 -1.37 2.25
N ARG A 92 18.10 -1.80 1.41
CA ARG A 92 17.90 -2.84 0.39
C ARG A 92 16.68 -2.59 -0.51
N PHE A 93 16.46 -1.36 -0.95
CA PHE A 93 15.31 -1.00 -1.77
C PHE A 93 15.21 -1.82 -3.06
N ALA A 94 16.35 -2.23 -3.66
CA ALA A 94 16.33 -3.12 -4.82
C ALA A 94 15.52 -4.41 -4.57
N HIS A 95 15.72 -5.04 -3.39
CA HIS A 95 15.00 -6.26 -3.03
C HIS A 95 13.48 -6.02 -2.90
N TYR A 96 13.07 -4.91 -2.26
CA TYR A 96 11.65 -4.58 -2.15
C TYR A 96 11.01 -4.21 -3.49
N TYR A 97 11.77 -3.60 -4.38
CA TYR A 97 11.32 -3.36 -5.74
C TYR A 97 11.10 -4.67 -6.48
N GLU A 98 12.05 -5.60 -6.46
CA GLU A 98 11.91 -6.91 -7.10
C GLU A 98 10.70 -7.67 -6.54
N GLU A 99 10.52 -7.66 -5.22
CA GLU A 99 9.36 -8.26 -4.57
C GLU A 99 8.05 -7.61 -5.05
N ALA A 100 7.99 -6.28 -5.12
CA ALA A 100 6.79 -5.54 -5.53
C ALA A 100 6.43 -5.72 -7.01
N TYR A 101 7.38 -6.16 -7.85
CA TYR A 101 7.16 -6.47 -9.27
C TYR A 101 6.97 -7.94 -9.54
N GLY A 102 7.51 -8.79 -8.70
CA GLY A 102 7.53 -10.23 -8.90
C GLY A 102 6.11 -10.79 -9.04
N LYS A 103 5.90 -11.63 -10.04
CA LYS A 103 4.66 -12.38 -10.18
C LYS A 103 4.50 -13.41 -9.05
N TYR A 104 5.61 -14.00 -8.61
CA TYR A 104 5.68 -15.07 -7.61
C TYR A 104 6.20 -14.55 -6.28
N ILE A 105 5.50 -14.86 -5.19
CA ILE A 105 5.90 -14.55 -3.82
C ILE A 105 6.01 -15.86 -3.05
N TRP A 106 7.19 -16.16 -2.54
CA TRP A 106 7.43 -17.34 -1.74
C TRP A 106 7.06 -17.11 -0.28
N LEU A 107 6.29 -18.04 0.28
CA LEU A 107 5.91 -18.04 1.68
C LEU A 107 6.95 -18.84 2.49
N LYS A 108 7.01 -18.58 3.80
CA LYS A 108 7.92 -19.28 4.72
C LYS A 108 7.65 -20.77 4.80
N SER A 109 6.39 -21.17 4.60
CA SER A 109 5.96 -22.57 4.52
C SER A 109 6.53 -23.32 3.32
N GLY A 110 7.04 -22.60 2.28
CA GLY A 110 7.43 -23.16 0.99
C GLY A 110 6.29 -23.21 -0.03
N ALA A 111 5.13 -22.68 0.32
CA ALA A 111 4.05 -22.37 -0.61
C ALA A 111 4.36 -21.07 -1.37
N SER A 112 3.56 -20.71 -2.36
CA SER A 112 3.76 -19.49 -3.12
C SER A 112 2.43 -18.82 -3.48
N LEU A 113 2.49 -17.48 -3.65
CA LEU A 113 1.42 -16.71 -4.25
C LEU A 113 1.78 -16.36 -5.69
N VAL A 114 0.81 -16.37 -6.56
CA VAL A 114 0.89 -15.85 -7.93
C VAL A 114 -0.04 -14.67 -8.04
N ILE A 115 0.49 -13.49 -8.36
CA ILE A 115 -0.31 -12.25 -8.47
C ILE A 115 -0.30 -11.80 -9.91
N GLU A 116 -1.49 -11.74 -10.53
CA GLU A 116 -1.69 -11.32 -11.91
C GLU A 116 -2.70 -10.18 -12.00
N HIS A 117 -2.36 -9.20 -12.82
CA HIS A 117 -3.25 -8.07 -13.12
C HIS A 117 -3.84 -8.24 -14.51
N THR A 118 -5.16 -8.17 -14.59
CA THR A 118 -5.90 -8.07 -15.86
C THR A 118 -6.44 -6.64 -16.01
N GLU A 119 -7.11 -6.34 -17.13
CA GLU A 119 -7.77 -5.04 -17.31
C GLU A 119 -8.91 -4.81 -16.30
N ALA A 120 -9.60 -5.87 -15.86
CA ALA A 120 -10.79 -5.79 -15.04
C ALA A 120 -10.52 -6.00 -13.55
N MET A 121 -9.55 -6.86 -13.20
CA MET A 121 -9.33 -7.29 -11.82
C MET A 121 -7.90 -7.78 -11.58
N THR A 122 -7.54 -7.94 -10.32
CA THR A 122 -6.34 -8.66 -9.90
C THR A 122 -6.74 -10.06 -9.45
N VAL A 123 -6.03 -11.07 -9.92
CA VAL A 123 -6.20 -12.46 -9.48
C VAL A 123 -4.98 -12.88 -8.67
N ILE A 124 -5.22 -13.54 -7.54
CA ILE A 124 -4.19 -14.04 -6.65
C ILE A 124 -4.44 -15.53 -6.41
N ASP A 125 -3.49 -16.37 -6.78
CA ASP A 125 -3.55 -17.81 -6.63
C ASP A 125 -2.57 -18.29 -5.55
N VAL A 126 -3.01 -19.22 -4.68
CA VAL A 126 -2.22 -19.78 -3.59
C VAL A 126 -1.82 -21.21 -3.92
N ASN A 127 -0.55 -21.41 -4.19
CA ASN A 127 0.00 -22.71 -4.55
C ASN A 127 0.74 -23.37 -3.39
N THR A 128 0.48 -24.67 -3.17
CA THR A 128 1.11 -25.44 -2.10
C THR A 128 2.62 -25.68 -2.29
N GLY A 129 3.13 -25.54 -3.52
CA GLY A 129 4.53 -25.78 -3.82
C GLY A 129 4.99 -27.20 -3.45
N SER A 130 6.17 -27.30 -2.83
CA SER A 130 6.77 -28.57 -2.40
C SER A 130 6.27 -29.10 -1.06
N VAL A 131 5.32 -28.42 -0.41
CA VAL A 131 4.86 -28.72 0.96
C VAL A 131 4.08 -30.04 1.04
N LEU A 132 3.50 -30.51 -0.07
CA LEU A 132 2.67 -31.72 -0.15
C LEU A 132 3.40 -33.05 0.13
N LYS A 133 4.73 -33.04 0.34
CA LYS A 133 5.49 -34.27 0.57
C LYS A 133 5.25 -34.93 1.93
N LYS A 134 4.49 -34.34 2.85
CA LYS A 134 4.15 -34.89 4.18
C LYS A 134 2.67 -35.24 4.28
N LYS A 135 2.33 -36.47 3.99
CA LYS A 135 0.99 -37.08 3.87
C LYS A 135 0.16 -37.22 5.16
N ARG A 136 0.26 -36.42 6.19
CA ARG A 136 -0.60 -36.51 7.38
C ARG A 136 -1.23 -35.18 7.74
N GLN A 137 -2.58 -35.14 7.72
CA GLN A 137 -3.41 -33.95 8.05
C GLN A 137 -3.41 -32.84 7.00
N GLU A 138 -3.79 -33.15 5.78
CA GLU A 138 -3.86 -32.19 4.66
C GLU A 138 -4.72 -30.96 5.00
N ASP A 139 -5.91 -31.11 5.56
CA ASP A 139 -6.82 -30.00 5.85
C ASP A 139 -6.22 -28.99 6.88
N THR A 140 -5.55 -29.50 7.91
CA THR A 140 -4.88 -28.61 8.90
C THR A 140 -3.70 -27.87 8.27
N LEU A 141 -2.95 -28.55 7.40
CA LEU A 141 -1.83 -27.95 6.67
C LEU A 141 -2.32 -26.88 5.69
N PHE A 142 -3.37 -27.15 4.93
CA PHE A 142 -3.95 -26.19 3.98
C PHE A 142 -4.46 -24.93 4.70
N TYR A 143 -5.13 -25.11 5.84
CA TYR A 143 -5.54 -23.97 6.65
C TYR A 143 -4.35 -23.12 7.15
N GLN A 144 -3.25 -23.77 7.57
CA GLN A 144 -2.05 -23.03 8.00
C GLN A 144 -1.42 -22.24 6.85
N ILE A 145 -1.30 -22.86 5.66
CA ILE A 145 -0.78 -22.19 4.45
C ILE A 145 -1.69 -21.02 4.06
N ASN A 146 -3.01 -21.23 4.02
CA ASN A 146 -3.97 -20.20 3.69
C ASN A 146 -3.93 -19.02 4.68
N ARG A 147 -3.72 -19.31 5.99
CA ARG A 147 -3.53 -18.25 6.99
C ARG A 147 -2.25 -17.42 6.76
N GLU A 148 -1.17 -18.06 6.39
CA GLU A 148 0.06 -17.38 6.01
C GLU A 148 -0.15 -16.55 4.75
N ALA A 149 -0.77 -17.16 3.73
CA ALA A 149 -1.12 -16.53 2.48
C ALA A 149 -2.00 -15.28 2.69
N ALA A 150 -3.05 -15.35 3.51
CA ALA A 150 -3.94 -14.22 3.78
C ALA A 150 -3.21 -13.00 4.35
N LYS A 151 -2.25 -13.21 5.27
CA LYS A 151 -1.43 -12.12 5.81
C LYS A 151 -0.53 -11.51 4.75
N GLU A 152 0.11 -12.35 3.96
CA GLU A 152 1.00 -11.91 2.89
C GLU A 152 0.22 -11.21 1.77
N ILE A 153 -0.94 -11.72 1.37
CA ILE A 153 -1.83 -11.09 0.40
C ILE A 153 -2.19 -9.66 0.82
N ALA A 154 -2.65 -9.49 2.07
CA ALA A 154 -2.97 -8.17 2.60
C ALA A 154 -1.74 -7.24 2.59
N ARG A 155 -0.53 -7.74 2.87
CA ARG A 155 0.72 -6.99 2.77
C ARG A 155 1.02 -6.60 1.33
N GLN A 156 0.91 -7.53 0.39
CA GLN A 156 1.16 -7.31 -1.03
C GLN A 156 0.18 -6.33 -1.67
N ILE A 157 -1.10 -6.38 -1.27
CA ILE A 157 -2.12 -5.42 -1.71
C ILE A 157 -1.71 -3.99 -1.34
N ARG A 158 -1.21 -3.79 -0.11
CA ARG A 158 -0.70 -2.48 0.34
C ARG A 158 0.58 -2.07 -0.38
N LEU A 159 1.57 -2.97 -0.43
CA LEU A 159 2.89 -2.73 -1.03
C LEU A 159 2.77 -2.33 -2.50
N ARG A 160 1.95 -3.05 -3.26
CA ARG A 160 1.75 -2.84 -4.71
C ARG A 160 0.68 -1.81 -5.00
N ASN A 161 -0.01 -1.30 -3.97
CA ASN A 161 -1.18 -0.44 -4.09
C ASN A 161 -2.23 -1.01 -5.06
N ILE A 162 -2.50 -2.33 -4.96
CA ILE A 162 -3.52 -3.00 -5.74
C ILE A 162 -4.89 -2.41 -5.38
N SER A 163 -5.73 -2.13 -6.37
CA SER A 163 -7.05 -1.52 -6.18
C SER A 163 -8.07 -2.07 -7.19
N GLY A 164 -9.34 -1.86 -6.91
CA GLY A 164 -10.44 -2.41 -7.69
C GLY A 164 -10.86 -3.78 -7.20
N ILE A 165 -11.29 -4.64 -8.10
CA ILE A 165 -11.73 -6.01 -7.83
C ILE A 165 -10.50 -6.90 -7.66
N ILE A 166 -10.50 -7.72 -6.62
CA ILE A 166 -9.45 -8.69 -6.33
C ILE A 166 -10.12 -10.03 -6.07
N MET A 167 -9.68 -11.05 -6.80
CA MET A 167 -10.13 -12.44 -6.64
C MET A 167 -8.96 -13.26 -6.08
N ILE A 168 -9.22 -14.02 -5.02
CA ILE A 168 -8.20 -14.85 -4.36
C ILE A 168 -8.64 -16.30 -4.43
N ASP A 169 -7.79 -17.15 -5.01
CA ASP A 169 -7.94 -18.59 -5.03
C ASP A 169 -7.08 -19.21 -3.91
N PHE A 170 -7.74 -19.48 -2.78
CA PHE A 170 -7.11 -20.17 -1.66
C PHE A 170 -7.10 -21.67 -1.89
N ILE A 171 -6.16 -22.37 -1.27
CA ILE A 171 -6.15 -23.84 -1.28
C ILE A 171 -7.46 -24.34 -0.68
N ASN A 172 -8.12 -25.26 -1.41
CA ASN A 172 -9.42 -25.79 -1.01
C ASN A 172 -9.40 -26.42 0.37
N MET A 173 -10.35 -26.03 1.21
CA MET A 173 -10.60 -26.57 2.55
C MET A 173 -12.01 -27.13 2.62
N LYS A 174 -12.18 -28.23 3.36
CA LYS A 174 -13.48 -28.91 3.55
C LYS A 174 -14.26 -28.37 4.75
N ASP A 175 -13.55 -27.84 5.75
CA ASP A 175 -14.14 -27.37 7.00
C ASP A 175 -14.63 -25.94 6.87
N GLU A 176 -15.94 -25.74 6.88
CA GLU A 176 -16.58 -24.42 6.78
C GLU A 176 -16.14 -23.47 7.92
N LYS A 177 -15.92 -24.00 9.13
CA LYS A 177 -15.42 -23.18 10.25
C LYS A 177 -14.02 -22.64 10.00
N GLN A 178 -13.19 -23.39 9.28
CA GLN A 178 -11.85 -22.92 8.89
C GLN A 178 -11.95 -21.86 7.78
N LYS A 179 -12.88 -21.99 6.85
CA LYS A 179 -13.15 -20.97 5.83
C LYS A 179 -13.60 -19.65 6.47
N GLU A 180 -14.57 -19.69 7.37
CA GLU A 180 -15.02 -18.50 8.12
C GLU A 180 -13.86 -17.84 8.88
N LYS A 181 -13.04 -18.61 9.59
CA LYS A 181 -11.88 -18.10 10.31
C LYS A 181 -10.83 -17.49 9.38
N LEU A 182 -10.66 -18.03 8.16
CA LEU A 182 -9.77 -17.49 7.16
C LEU A 182 -10.27 -16.14 6.65
N LEU A 183 -11.56 -16.02 6.33
CA LEU A 183 -12.17 -14.76 5.90
C LEU A 183 -12.04 -13.67 6.98
N LEU A 184 -12.36 -13.99 8.23
CA LEU A 184 -12.18 -13.08 9.37
C LEU A 184 -10.72 -12.65 9.53
N LEU A 185 -9.77 -13.56 9.33
CA LEU A 185 -8.36 -13.22 9.39
C LEU A 185 -7.97 -12.24 8.27
N LEU A 186 -8.38 -12.53 7.03
CA LEU A 186 -8.12 -11.68 5.88
C LEU A 186 -8.71 -10.27 6.09
N GLU A 187 -9.96 -10.20 6.56
CA GLU A 187 -10.62 -8.94 6.88
C GLU A 187 -9.84 -8.14 7.95
N ASN A 188 -9.39 -8.80 9.03
CA ASN A 188 -8.60 -8.16 10.08
C ASN A 188 -7.24 -7.66 9.57
N GLU A 189 -6.59 -8.39 8.67
CA GLU A 189 -5.35 -7.94 8.04
C GLU A 189 -5.59 -6.77 7.08
N CYS A 190 -6.71 -6.75 6.39
CA CYS A 190 -7.13 -5.65 5.51
C CYS A 190 -7.49 -4.38 6.31
N ARG A 191 -8.03 -4.50 7.52
CA ARG A 191 -8.32 -3.35 8.41
C ARG A 191 -7.07 -2.59 8.85
N LYS A 192 -5.88 -3.17 8.71
CA LYS A 192 -4.60 -2.46 8.93
C LYS A 192 -4.26 -1.50 7.81
N ASP A 193 -4.96 -1.59 6.68
CA ASP A 193 -4.80 -0.68 5.56
C ASP A 193 -5.60 0.60 5.82
N ARG A 194 -4.99 1.75 5.55
CA ARG A 194 -5.65 3.07 5.60
C ARG A 194 -6.70 3.23 4.49
N ILE A 195 -6.53 2.50 3.37
CA ILE A 195 -7.46 2.51 2.25
C ILE A 195 -8.51 1.45 2.48
N HIS A 196 -9.77 1.81 2.33
CA HIS A 196 -10.88 0.91 2.56
C HIS A 196 -10.80 -0.33 1.68
N CYS A 197 -10.73 -1.48 2.34
CA CYS A 197 -10.81 -2.81 1.75
C CYS A 197 -12.09 -3.48 2.25
N ASN A 198 -12.81 -4.12 1.36
CA ASN A 198 -14.01 -4.89 1.68
C ASN A 198 -13.80 -6.33 1.22
N VAL A 199 -13.75 -7.27 2.16
CA VAL A 199 -13.81 -8.71 1.89
C VAL A 199 -15.30 -9.05 1.81
N VAL A 200 -15.77 -9.43 0.62
CA VAL A 200 -17.21 -9.61 0.36
C VAL A 200 -17.67 -10.96 0.87
N ASP A 201 -17.20 -12.03 0.24
CA ASP A 201 -17.58 -13.41 0.58
C ASP A 201 -16.66 -14.40 -0.16
N MET A 202 -16.91 -15.69 0.09
CA MET A 202 -16.35 -16.80 -0.66
C MET A 202 -17.41 -17.37 -1.60
N THR A 203 -17.11 -17.42 -2.90
CA THR A 203 -18.03 -17.92 -3.93
C THR A 203 -18.26 -19.42 -3.80
N ALA A 204 -19.26 -19.95 -4.54
CA ALA A 204 -19.48 -21.39 -4.67
C ALA A 204 -18.27 -22.17 -5.25
N LEU A 205 -17.36 -21.47 -5.93
CA LEU A 205 -16.10 -22.03 -6.44
C LEU A 205 -14.93 -21.92 -5.45
N ASN A 206 -15.20 -21.53 -4.19
CA ASN A 206 -14.22 -21.26 -3.14
C ASN A 206 -13.23 -20.10 -3.45
N LEU A 207 -13.59 -19.21 -4.36
CA LEU A 207 -12.84 -17.97 -4.62
C LEU A 207 -13.27 -16.89 -3.64
N VAL A 208 -12.32 -16.20 -3.02
CA VAL A 208 -12.64 -15.06 -2.17
C VAL A 208 -12.70 -13.78 -3.01
N GLU A 209 -13.85 -13.12 -2.90
CA GLU A 209 -14.10 -11.83 -3.54
C GLU A 209 -13.77 -10.69 -2.59
N MET A 210 -12.97 -9.75 -3.05
CA MET A 210 -12.73 -8.53 -2.30
C MET A 210 -12.56 -7.32 -3.20
N THR A 211 -12.73 -6.14 -2.63
CA THR A 211 -12.49 -4.87 -3.31
C THR A 211 -11.63 -3.96 -2.46
N ARG A 212 -10.84 -3.11 -3.10
CA ARG A 212 -10.09 -2.03 -2.45
C ARG A 212 -10.27 -0.73 -3.22
N SER A 213 -10.55 0.35 -2.51
CA SER A 213 -10.77 1.66 -3.10
C SER A 213 -9.57 2.13 -3.91
N LYS A 214 -9.81 2.72 -5.09
CA LYS A 214 -8.76 3.28 -5.95
C LYS A 214 -8.51 4.73 -5.53
N VAL A 215 -7.45 4.96 -4.76
CA VAL A 215 -7.01 6.31 -4.36
C VAL A 215 -5.89 6.81 -5.26
N ARG A 216 -4.97 5.92 -5.63
CA ARG A 216 -3.83 6.19 -6.50
C ARG A 216 -3.62 5.05 -7.50
N ARG A 217 -2.84 5.30 -8.54
CA ARG A 217 -2.47 4.26 -9.50
C ARG A 217 -1.69 3.15 -8.80
N PRO A 218 -1.93 1.87 -9.16
CA PRO A 218 -1.09 0.77 -8.73
C PRO A 218 0.38 1.01 -9.05
N LEU A 219 1.29 0.47 -8.24
CA LEU A 219 2.73 0.67 -8.39
C LEU A 219 3.23 0.29 -9.80
N LEU A 220 2.72 -0.80 -10.35
CA LEU A 220 3.09 -1.28 -11.68
C LEU A 220 2.73 -0.28 -12.80
N GLU A 221 1.57 0.36 -12.70
CA GLU A 221 1.15 1.41 -13.64
C GLU A 221 2.04 2.65 -13.51
N GLN A 222 2.36 3.07 -12.28
CA GLN A 222 3.20 4.24 -12.03
C GLN A 222 4.56 4.10 -12.70
N ILE A 223 5.19 2.95 -12.56
CA ILE A 223 6.51 2.69 -13.10
C ILE A 223 6.49 2.55 -14.63
N THR A 224 5.43 1.94 -15.17
CA THR A 224 5.27 1.86 -16.61
C THR A 224 5.20 3.27 -17.23
N VAL A 225 4.51 4.20 -16.56
CA VAL A 225 4.45 5.61 -16.98
C VAL A 225 5.81 6.28 -16.89
N CYS A 226 6.53 6.12 -15.78
CA CYS A 226 7.88 6.69 -15.60
C CYS A 226 8.86 6.19 -16.67
N ARG A 227 8.85 4.88 -16.97
CA ARG A 227 9.70 4.30 -18.04
C ARG A 227 9.38 4.83 -19.44
N LYS A 228 8.12 5.13 -19.72
CA LYS A 228 7.71 5.75 -21.00
C LYS A 228 8.19 7.20 -21.11
N MET A 229 8.14 7.95 -20.01
CA MET A 229 8.60 9.34 -19.97
C MET A 229 10.13 9.48 -20.12
N GLN A 230 10.90 8.50 -19.67
CA GLN A 230 12.37 8.49 -19.83
C GLN A 230 12.84 8.12 -21.24
N LYS A 231 11.96 7.59 -22.09
CA LYS A 231 12.27 7.19 -23.47
C LYS A 231 11.91 8.23 -24.51
N ASN A 232 11.21 9.30 -24.10
CA ASN A 232 10.87 10.46 -24.91
C ASN A 232 11.71 11.67 -24.47
#